data_94ab3f1fbb0a5e8d2141e610e1b2d9f5
#
_entry.id   94ab3f1fbb0a5e8d2141e610e1b2d9f5
#
_cell.length_a   1.000
_cell.length_b   1.000
_cell.length_c   1.000
_cell.angle_alpha   90.00
_cell.angle_beta   90.00
_cell.angle_gamma   90.00
#
_symmetry.space_group_name_H-M   'P 1'
#
loop_
_entity.id
_entity.type
_entity.pdbx_description
1 polymer ?
#
loop_
_entity_poly.entity_id
_entity_poly.type
_entity_poly.pdbx_seq_one_letter_code
_entity_poly.pdbx_strand_id
1 'polypeptide(L)'
;MKIGIHTQPLHRNYGGILQNWALQQVLIHMGHKPEMIFLCGNSRPCGKLLVMRCMSFAKCVIKRYLFGCKDVYLHSILNPEYNPTLPQYADAEFVAHIHKTKRLTADMDVAKYIASRGYDSFVVGSDQVWREDYSPYIPHYFLDFLKSDDQRLRIAYAASFGKAKNYMSEERMPLCRKLLHRFDAVSVREYEGLDILSRDFDYHKGVKVLDPTLLISADDYKGLIEDKDYAHKAYVVAYILDSSKDKTAILAEVSSHLNLPIQSLLEEPHGAKMLTVSQWLAAFDRADFVVTDSFHGCVFSIIFHKPFIAIANEFRGLDRFISLLRDAGLENRLVFSSEEFEMRKDSLFTVPDYTDVEHRLSAFRSVSMDFLADALRMNDNE
;
A
#
# COMPACT_ATOMS: atom_id res chain seq x y z
N MET A 1 11.80 10.54 19.60
CA MET A 1 10.99 9.40 20.12
C MET A 1 11.28 8.13 19.32
N LYS A 2 11.14 6.97 19.93
CA LYS A 2 11.09 5.67 19.24
C LYS A 2 9.63 5.33 18.90
N ILE A 3 9.31 5.19 17.62
CA ILE A 3 7.94 5.05 17.12
C ILE A 3 7.73 3.65 16.55
N GLY A 4 6.73 2.94 17.08
CA GLY A 4 6.28 1.67 16.52
C GLY A 4 5.27 1.91 15.40
N ILE A 5 5.60 1.58 14.15
CA ILE A 5 4.65 1.68 13.02
C ILE A 5 3.95 0.34 12.84
N HIS A 6 2.62 0.34 12.88
CA HIS A 6 1.80 -0.82 12.59
C HIS A 6 1.01 -0.62 11.30
N THR A 7 1.48 -1.23 10.22
CA THR A 7 0.90 -1.18 8.88
C THR A 7 0.72 -2.57 8.30
N GLN A 8 0.22 -2.66 7.07
CA GLN A 8 0.05 -3.93 6.37
C GLN A 8 1.37 -4.70 6.30
N PRO A 9 1.34 -6.03 6.45
CA PRO A 9 2.54 -6.85 6.31
C PRO A 9 3.22 -6.62 4.95
N LEU A 10 4.55 -6.73 4.95
CA LEU A 10 5.32 -6.62 3.70
C LEU A 10 5.05 -7.86 2.83
N HIS A 11 4.48 -7.60 1.65
CA HIS A 11 4.13 -8.60 0.64
C HIS A 11 4.75 -8.23 -0.72
N ARG A 12 4.29 -8.88 -1.80
CA ARG A 12 4.62 -8.55 -3.20
C ARG A 12 3.91 -7.27 -3.69
N ASN A 13 3.66 -6.30 -2.81
CA ASN A 13 2.97 -5.06 -3.10
C ASN A 13 3.97 -3.90 -3.01
N TYR A 14 4.44 -3.42 -4.16
CA TYR A 14 5.38 -2.29 -4.23
C TYR A 14 4.86 -1.06 -3.49
N GLY A 15 3.57 -0.72 -3.68
CA GLY A 15 2.95 0.39 -2.98
C GLY A 15 2.95 0.22 -1.46
N GLY A 16 2.64 -0.99 -0.97
CA GLY A 16 2.67 -1.30 0.46
C GLY A 16 4.09 -1.22 1.06
N ILE A 17 5.11 -1.59 0.29
CA ILE A 17 6.52 -1.48 0.69
C ILE A 17 6.93 0.00 0.71
N LEU A 18 6.66 0.73 -0.37
CA LEU A 18 7.08 2.12 -0.55
C LEU A 18 6.36 3.09 0.39
N GLN A 19 5.07 2.88 0.71
CA GLN A 19 4.38 3.71 1.69
C GLN A 19 4.95 3.53 3.11
N ASN A 20 5.36 2.31 3.49
CA ASN A 20 6.01 2.09 4.77
C ASN A 20 7.39 2.77 4.82
N TRP A 21 8.19 2.59 3.77
CA TRP A 21 9.48 3.26 3.66
C TRP A 21 9.31 4.78 3.71
N ALA A 22 8.38 5.34 2.95
CA ALA A 22 8.12 6.78 2.91
C ALA A 22 7.73 7.33 4.29
N LEU A 23 6.80 6.66 5.00
CA LEU A 23 6.42 7.07 6.36
C LEU A 23 7.63 7.03 7.31
N GLN A 24 8.51 6.02 7.20
CA GLN A 24 9.72 5.97 7.99
C GLN A 24 10.65 7.14 7.66
N GLN A 25 10.86 7.47 6.37
CA GLN A 25 11.69 8.62 5.99
C GLN A 25 11.13 9.93 6.53
N VAL A 26 9.82 10.17 6.42
CA VAL A 26 9.16 11.35 6.99
C VAL A 26 9.46 11.46 8.51
N LEU A 27 9.23 10.39 9.26
CA LEU A 27 9.47 10.37 10.69
C LEU A 27 10.95 10.52 11.06
N ILE A 28 11.87 9.98 10.25
CA ILE A 28 13.33 10.17 10.42
C ILE A 28 13.70 11.63 10.18
N HIS A 29 13.19 12.28 9.14
CA HIS A 29 13.42 13.71 8.88
C HIS A 29 12.86 14.60 10.00
N MET A 30 11.80 14.16 10.68
CA MET A 30 11.28 14.82 11.90
C MET A 30 12.11 14.53 13.16
N GLY A 31 13.23 13.78 13.07
CA GLY A 31 14.12 13.47 14.20
C GLY A 31 13.70 12.27 15.05
N HIS A 32 12.79 11.44 14.58
CA HIS A 32 12.32 10.25 15.29
C HIS A 32 13.00 8.95 14.82
N LYS A 33 12.79 7.86 15.58
CA LYS A 33 13.34 6.53 15.29
C LYS A 33 12.19 5.56 15.03
N PRO A 34 11.65 5.52 13.80
CA PRO A 34 10.56 4.62 13.45
C PRO A 34 11.05 3.17 13.31
N GLU A 35 10.21 2.21 13.71
CA GLU A 35 10.41 0.79 13.52
C GLU A 35 9.07 0.13 13.20
N MET A 36 8.96 -0.54 12.05
CA MET A 36 7.76 -1.29 11.71
C MET A 36 7.57 -2.48 12.63
N ILE A 37 6.38 -2.62 13.22
CA ILE A 37 5.95 -3.82 13.93
C ILE A 37 5.52 -4.84 12.87
N PHE A 38 6.42 -5.76 12.51
CA PHE A 38 6.20 -6.70 11.42
C PHE A 38 5.34 -7.88 11.90
N LEU A 39 4.02 -7.67 11.96
CA LEU A 39 3.03 -8.67 12.35
C LEU A 39 2.47 -9.37 11.11
N CYS A 40 2.56 -10.70 11.10
CA CYS A 40 2.01 -11.55 10.04
C CYS A 40 0.92 -12.45 10.64
N GLY A 41 -0.28 -12.43 10.06
CA GLY A 41 -1.49 -13.06 10.61
C GLY A 41 -1.51 -14.56 10.72
N ASN A 42 -0.47 -15.29 10.31
CA ASN A 42 -0.52 -16.74 10.33
C ASN A 42 0.14 -17.31 11.58
N SER A 43 -0.71 -17.77 12.49
CA SER A 43 -0.35 -18.79 13.47
C SER A 43 0.13 -20.06 12.75
N ARG A 44 0.99 -20.83 13.41
CA ARG A 44 1.35 -22.16 12.91
C ARG A 44 0.08 -22.98 12.69
N PRO A 45 -0.13 -23.56 11.51
CA PRO A 45 -1.33 -24.33 11.26
C PRO A 45 -1.40 -25.53 12.20
N CYS A 46 -2.54 -25.73 12.82
CA CYS A 46 -2.82 -26.90 13.66
C CYS A 46 -4.14 -27.55 13.22
N GLY A 47 -4.37 -28.78 13.67
CA GLY A 47 -5.61 -29.50 13.42
C GLY A 47 -5.98 -29.61 11.94
N LYS A 48 -7.24 -29.35 11.60
CA LYS A 48 -7.80 -29.48 10.25
C LYS A 48 -7.07 -28.62 9.23
N LEU A 49 -6.63 -27.43 9.60
CA LEU A 49 -5.91 -26.52 8.72
C LEU A 49 -4.53 -27.09 8.33
N LEU A 50 -3.82 -27.73 9.25
CA LEU A 50 -2.54 -28.40 8.96
C LEU A 50 -2.73 -29.52 7.96
N VAL A 51 -3.76 -30.36 8.15
CA VAL A 51 -4.10 -31.45 7.21
C VAL A 51 -4.38 -30.91 5.81
N MET A 52 -5.22 -29.86 5.71
CA MET A 52 -5.52 -29.24 4.41
C MET A 52 -4.25 -28.70 3.71
N ARG A 53 -3.33 -28.11 4.46
CA ARG A 53 -2.05 -27.61 3.93
C ARG A 53 -1.12 -28.73 3.47
N CYS A 54 -1.03 -29.81 4.25
CA CYS A 54 -0.29 -31.00 3.83
C CYS A 54 -0.85 -31.60 2.53
N MET A 55 -2.18 -31.68 2.39
CA MET A 55 -2.83 -32.15 1.15
C MET A 55 -2.56 -31.21 -0.04
N SER A 56 -2.62 -29.90 0.19
CA SER A 56 -2.30 -28.91 -0.84
C SER A 56 -0.84 -29.00 -1.28
N PHE A 57 0.08 -29.13 -0.34
CA PHE A 57 1.51 -29.34 -0.63
C PHE A 57 1.76 -30.62 -1.41
N ALA A 58 1.16 -31.74 -0.99
CA ALA A 58 1.26 -33.01 -1.70
C ALA A 58 0.76 -32.90 -3.15
N LYS A 59 -0.37 -32.21 -3.38
CA LYS A 59 -0.87 -31.93 -4.74
C LYS A 59 0.14 -31.13 -5.58
N CYS A 60 0.79 -30.14 -4.98
CA CYS A 60 1.82 -29.34 -5.67
C CYS A 60 3.06 -30.20 -6.00
N VAL A 61 3.51 -31.05 -5.09
CA VAL A 61 4.62 -32.02 -5.34
C VAL A 61 4.28 -32.95 -6.49
N ILE A 62 3.09 -33.56 -6.47
CA ILE A 62 2.62 -34.46 -7.53
C ILE A 62 2.59 -33.74 -8.87
N LYS A 63 1.98 -32.55 -8.95
CA LYS A 63 1.93 -31.78 -10.21
C LYS A 63 3.33 -31.45 -10.72
N ARG A 64 4.25 -31.03 -9.84
CA ARG A 64 5.59 -30.61 -10.25
C ARG A 64 6.46 -31.79 -10.70
N TYR A 65 6.48 -32.89 -9.95
CA TYR A 65 7.43 -33.97 -10.18
C TYR A 65 6.87 -35.14 -10.98
N LEU A 66 5.55 -35.45 -10.89
CA LEU A 66 4.93 -36.51 -11.66
C LEU A 66 4.34 -36.03 -12.98
N PHE A 67 3.78 -34.82 -13.02
CA PHE A 67 3.19 -34.26 -14.22
C PHE A 67 4.08 -33.22 -14.93
N GLY A 68 5.30 -32.96 -14.43
CA GLY A 68 6.27 -32.08 -15.06
C GLY A 68 5.86 -30.59 -15.10
N CYS A 69 4.87 -30.17 -14.32
CA CYS A 69 4.40 -28.78 -14.26
C CYS A 69 5.42 -27.92 -13.53
N LYS A 70 6.42 -27.38 -14.24
CA LYS A 70 7.51 -26.57 -13.67
C LYS A 70 7.01 -25.28 -13.02
N ASP A 71 5.85 -24.78 -13.42
CA ASP A 71 5.22 -23.55 -12.92
C ASP A 71 4.52 -23.73 -11.56
N VAL A 72 4.45 -24.97 -11.04
CA VAL A 72 3.87 -25.23 -9.72
C VAL A 72 4.91 -25.08 -8.64
N TYR A 73 4.75 -24.06 -7.81
CA TYR A 73 5.64 -23.79 -6.69
C TYR A 73 5.29 -24.62 -5.45
N LEU A 74 6.32 -25.08 -4.75
CA LEU A 74 6.16 -25.78 -3.48
C LEU A 74 6.11 -24.77 -2.34
N HIS A 75 4.93 -24.57 -1.77
CA HIS A 75 4.73 -23.67 -0.64
C HIS A 75 5.10 -24.35 0.70
N SER A 76 5.47 -23.56 1.70
CA SER A 76 5.73 -24.08 3.05
C SER A 76 4.41 -24.54 3.71
N ILE A 77 4.40 -25.75 4.29
CA ILE A 77 3.26 -26.29 5.03
C ILE A 77 3.00 -25.47 6.31
N LEU A 78 4.07 -25.14 7.03
CA LEU A 78 4.02 -24.44 8.31
C LEU A 78 3.82 -22.93 8.15
N ASN A 79 4.24 -22.40 7.02
CA ASN A 79 4.16 -20.99 6.70
C ASN A 79 3.93 -20.79 5.21
N PRO A 80 2.67 -20.83 4.73
CA PRO A 80 2.37 -20.74 3.30
C PRO A 80 2.74 -19.38 2.68
N GLU A 81 2.90 -18.34 3.49
CA GLU A 81 3.44 -17.06 3.03
C GLU A 81 4.96 -17.09 2.95
N TYR A 82 5.62 -18.07 3.59
CA TYR A 82 7.05 -18.27 3.52
C TYR A 82 7.39 -19.39 2.54
N ASN A 83 7.65 -19.01 1.29
CA ASN A 83 8.28 -19.87 0.30
C ASN A 83 9.72 -19.38 0.06
N PRO A 84 10.74 -20.10 0.54
CA PRO A 84 12.14 -19.70 0.35
C PRO A 84 12.61 -19.74 -1.10
N THR A 85 11.83 -20.35 -2.00
CA THR A 85 12.14 -20.43 -3.44
C THR A 85 11.44 -19.35 -4.26
N LEU A 86 10.46 -18.65 -3.66
CA LEU A 86 9.85 -17.47 -4.25
C LEU A 86 10.43 -16.24 -3.55
N PRO A 87 10.82 -15.21 -4.27
CA PRO A 87 11.06 -13.91 -3.67
C PRO A 87 9.75 -13.49 -3.00
N GLN A 88 9.68 -13.62 -1.68
CA GLN A 88 8.47 -13.37 -0.89
C GLN A 88 8.16 -11.90 -0.79
N TYR A 89 9.15 -11.12 -1.06
CA TYR A 89 9.13 -9.69 -1.17
C TYR A 89 9.38 -9.34 -2.62
N ALA A 90 8.77 -8.29 -3.09
CA ALA A 90 9.09 -7.73 -4.40
C ALA A 90 10.61 -7.50 -4.52
N ASP A 91 11.26 -7.23 -3.37
CA ASP A 91 12.69 -7.03 -3.28
C ASP A 91 13.16 -7.27 -1.82
N ALA A 92 13.77 -8.41 -1.57
CA ALA A 92 14.29 -8.75 -0.25
C ALA A 92 15.42 -7.81 0.19
N GLU A 93 16.21 -7.30 -0.75
CA GLU A 93 17.30 -6.36 -0.51
C GLU A 93 16.74 -5.01 -0.08
N PHE A 94 15.80 -4.44 -0.85
CA PHE A 94 15.14 -3.20 -0.46
C PHE A 94 14.40 -3.30 0.88
N VAL A 95 13.72 -4.42 1.15
CA VAL A 95 13.02 -4.65 2.42
C VAL A 95 14.01 -4.71 3.61
N ALA A 96 15.30 -4.97 3.37
CA ALA A 96 16.33 -4.87 4.40
C ALA A 96 16.57 -3.42 4.86
N HIS A 97 16.31 -2.42 4.01
CA HIS A 97 16.39 -1.00 4.37
C HIS A 97 15.20 -0.50 5.21
N ILE A 98 14.12 -1.28 5.32
CA ILE A 98 13.00 -0.94 6.20
C ILE A 98 13.34 -1.34 7.63
N HIS A 99 13.39 -0.36 8.53
CA HIS A 99 13.54 -0.61 9.96
C HIS A 99 12.32 -1.38 10.48
N LYS A 100 12.50 -2.63 10.89
CA LYS A 100 11.40 -3.50 11.33
C LYS A 100 11.81 -4.44 12.44
N THR A 101 10.82 -4.86 13.23
CA THR A 101 11.01 -5.93 14.20
C THR A 101 11.31 -7.25 13.49
N LYS A 102 11.72 -8.26 14.24
CA LYS A 102 11.57 -9.64 13.75
C LYS A 102 10.11 -9.89 13.40
N ARG A 103 9.86 -10.87 12.54
CA ARG A 103 8.51 -11.30 12.21
C ARG A 103 7.77 -11.79 13.45
N LEU A 104 6.62 -11.20 13.73
CA LEU A 104 5.70 -11.61 14.79
C LEU A 104 4.54 -12.38 14.13
N THR A 105 4.03 -13.38 14.84
CA THR A 105 2.89 -14.21 14.42
C THR A 105 1.77 -14.13 15.46
N ALA A 106 0.54 -14.45 15.08
CA ALA A 106 -0.63 -14.32 15.95
C ALA A 106 -0.59 -15.25 17.18
N ASP A 107 0.26 -16.28 17.20
CA ASP A 107 0.52 -17.16 18.34
C ASP A 107 1.55 -16.62 19.33
N MET A 108 2.17 -15.48 19.02
CA MET A 108 3.11 -14.81 19.93
C MET A 108 2.36 -13.84 20.84
N ASP A 109 2.87 -13.69 22.07
CA ASP A 109 2.41 -12.61 22.97
C ASP A 109 2.96 -11.27 22.46
N VAL A 110 2.19 -10.65 21.56
CA VAL A 110 2.52 -9.36 20.94
C VAL A 110 2.65 -8.27 22.00
N ALA A 111 1.74 -8.24 22.99
CA ALA A 111 1.77 -7.25 24.05
C ALA A 111 3.06 -7.29 24.87
N LYS A 112 3.49 -8.51 25.28
CA LYS A 112 4.74 -8.71 26.00
C LYS A 112 5.97 -8.34 25.16
N TYR A 113 5.94 -8.69 23.87
CA TYR A 113 7.03 -8.32 22.96
C TYR A 113 7.14 -6.80 22.82
N ILE A 114 6.04 -6.11 22.57
CA ILE A 114 5.98 -4.65 22.41
C ILE A 114 6.41 -3.94 23.69
N ALA A 115 5.98 -4.42 24.86
CA ALA A 115 6.38 -3.87 26.16
C ALA A 115 7.91 -3.88 26.37
N SER A 116 8.61 -4.88 25.79
CA SER A 116 10.07 -5.00 25.91
C SER A 116 10.87 -4.09 24.97
N ARG A 117 10.19 -3.37 24.03
CA ARG A 117 10.87 -2.63 22.95
C ARG A 117 11.14 -1.15 23.26
N GLY A 118 10.51 -0.59 24.30
CA GLY A 118 10.70 0.81 24.70
C GLY A 118 10.24 1.80 23.63
N TYR A 119 9.05 1.58 23.04
CA TYR A 119 8.42 2.57 22.19
C TYR A 119 7.83 3.69 23.03
N ASP A 120 7.94 4.92 22.53
CA ASP A 120 7.34 6.13 23.11
C ASP A 120 5.95 6.38 22.55
N SER A 121 5.72 5.96 21.30
CA SER A 121 4.45 6.16 20.58
C SER A 121 4.22 5.09 19.53
N PHE A 122 2.98 5.03 19.04
CA PHE A 122 2.57 4.12 17.96
C PHE A 122 1.87 4.89 16.85
N VAL A 123 2.21 4.55 15.60
CA VAL A 123 1.53 5.03 14.40
C VAL A 123 0.91 3.84 13.67
N VAL A 124 -0.40 3.86 13.47
CA VAL A 124 -1.13 2.90 12.66
C VAL A 124 -1.35 3.47 11.26
N GLY A 125 -0.96 2.72 10.25
CA GLY A 125 -1.07 3.16 8.86
C GLY A 125 0.33 3.33 8.22
N SER A 126 0.40 3.82 7.04
CA SER A 126 -0.68 4.05 6.08
C SER A 126 -1.28 2.75 5.54
N ASP A 127 -1.97 2.82 4.37
CA ASP A 127 -2.59 1.74 3.64
C ASP A 127 -3.90 1.20 4.27
N GLN A 128 -4.48 0.15 3.70
CA GLN A 128 -5.80 -0.40 4.05
C GLN A 128 -5.79 -1.17 5.39
N VAL A 129 -5.23 -0.55 6.42
CA VAL A 129 -5.06 -1.16 7.74
C VAL A 129 -6.39 -1.42 8.46
N TRP A 130 -7.44 -0.69 8.14
CA TRP A 130 -8.77 -0.84 8.71
C TRP A 130 -9.75 -1.62 7.82
N ARG A 131 -9.22 -2.32 6.82
CA ARG A 131 -9.97 -3.26 6.02
C ARG A 131 -9.76 -4.68 6.55
N GLU A 132 -10.83 -5.29 7.12
CA GLU A 132 -10.74 -6.59 7.82
C GLU A 132 -10.22 -7.71 6.92
N ASP A 133 -10.65 -7.75 5.63
CA ASP A 133 -10.19 -8.76 4.67
C ASP A 133 -8.67 -8.76 4.45
N TYR A 134 -8.01 -7.61 4.66
CA TYR A 134 -6.58 -7.43 4.40
C TYR A 134 -5.75 -7.43 5.69
N SER A 135 -6.39 -7.23 6.84
CA SER A 135 -5.71 -7.06 8.12
C SER A 135 -5.82 -8.35 8.95
N PRO A 136 -4.74 -9.13 9.15
CA PRO A 136 -4.79 -10.48 9.72
C PRO A 136 -5.42 -10.51 11.06
N TYR A 137 -5.51 -9.72 11.92
CA TYR A 137 -6.26 -9.61 13.15
C TYR A 137 -6.60 -8.15 13.39
N ILE A 138 -7.73 -7.73 12.86
CA ILE A 138 -8.12 -6.31 12.78
C ILE A 138 -8.00 -5.53 14.10
N PRO A 139 -8.28 -6.06 15.32
CA PRO A 139 -8.08 -5.32 16.55
C PRO A 139 -6.65 -4.87 16.80
N HIS A 140 -5.63 -5.58 16.28
CA HIS A 140 -4.23 -5.15 16.42
C HIS A 140 -3.96 -3.83 15.67
N TYR A 141 -4.70 -3.56 14.60
CA TYR A 141 -4.64 -2.28 13.87
C TYR A 141 -5.42 -1.16 14.56
N PHE A 142 -6.00 -1.47 15.73
CA PHE A 142 -6.55 -0.52 16.69
C PHE A 142 -5.77 -0.56 18.02
N LEU A 143 -4.54 -1.14 18.01
CA LEU A 143 -3.61 -1.19 19.13
C LEU A 143 -4.21 -1.86 20.38
N ASP A 144 -4.97 -2.94 20.21
CA ASP A 144 -5.60 -3.71 21.29
C ASP A 144 -4.59 -4.35 22.26
N PHE A 145 -3.36 -4.53 21.81
CA PHE A 145 -2.25 -5.03 22.64
C PHE A 145 -1.75 -4.00 23.68
N LEU A 146 -2.19 -2.74 23.60
CA LEU A 146 -1.92 -1.73 24.60
C LEU A 146 -3.02 -1.72 25.66
N LYS A 147 -2.63 -1.70 26.93
CA LYS A 147 -3.57 -1.59 28.04
C LYS A 147 -4.35 -0.26 28.01
N SER A 148 -5.46 -0.20 28.73
CA SER A 148 -6.29 1.02 28.80
C SER A 148 -5.62 2.19 29.51
N ASP A 149 -4.71 1.90 30.42
CA ASP A 149 -3.92 2.86 31.20
C ASP A 149 -2.55 3.19 30.57
N ASP A 150 -2.28 2.69 29.38
CA ASP A 150 -1.05 2.98 28.66
C ASP A 150 -1.06 4.42 28.13
N GLN A 151 -0.09 5.21 28.55
CA GLN A 151 0.01 6.65 28.24
C GLN A 151 0.76 6.97 26.94
N ARG A 152 1.26 5.96 26.24
CA ARG A 152 1.95 6.16 24.97
C ARG A 152 1.01 6.65 23.89
N LEU A 153 1.45 7.59 23.07
CA LEU A 153 0.65 8.15 21.99
C LEU A 153 0.21 7.08 20.98
N ARG A 154 -1.04 7.18 20.58
CA ARG A 154 -1.70 6.33 19.58
C ARG A 154 -2.16 7.21 18.43
N ILE A 155 -1.49 7.12 17.31
CA ILE A 155 -1.74 7.96 16.15
C ILE A 155 -2.17 7.05 14.99
N ALA A 156 -3.20 7.42 14.25
CA ALA A 156 -3.51 6.82 12.96
C ALA A 156 -3.12 7.82 11.86
N TYR A 157 -2.18 7.43 11.00
CA TYR A 157 -1.74 8.27 9.89
C TYR A 157 -2.14 7.67 8.55
N ALA A 158 -2.93 8.42 7.78
CA ALA A 158 -3.39 8.06 6.45
C ALA A 158 -3.95 6.62 6.41
N ALA A 159 -4.62 6.18 7.48
CA ALA A 159 -5.26 4.89 7.56
C ALA A 159 -6.42 4.81 6.56
N SER A 160 -6.66 3.63 5.99
CA SER A 160 -7.67 3.46 4.95
C SER A 160 -8.59 2.28 5.27
N PHE A 161 -9.88 2.47 5.03
CA PHE A 161 -10.89 1.42 5.01
C PHE A 161 -10.94 0.71 3.64
N GLY A 162 -10.34 1.30 2.62
CA GLY A 162 -10.21 0.77 1.28
C GLY A 162 -11.46 0.86 0.41
N LYS A 163 -12.64 1.08 0.98
CA LYS A 163 -13.94 1.20 0.30
C LYS A 163 -14.86 2.13 1.07
N ALA A 164 -15.81 2.78 0.37
CA ALA A 164 -16.80 3.69 0.96
C ALA A 164 -17.73 3.01 1.98
N LYS A 165 -17.93 1.72 1.87
CA LYS A 165 -18.66 0.93 2.86
C LYS A 165 -17.67 0.24 3.79
N ASN A 166 -17.85 0.42 5.10
CA ASN A 166 -17.11 -0.35 6.08
C ASN A 166 -17.58 -1.82 6.06
N TYR A 167 -16.63 -2.72 5.84
CA TYR A 167 -16.87 -4.16 5.80
C TYR A 167 -16.41 -4.89 7.06
N MET A 168 -16.16 -4.14 8.14
CA MET A 168 -15.84 -4.76 9.43
C MET A 168 -17.04 -5.57 9.95
N SER A 169 -16.76 -6.77 10.44
CA SER A 169 -17.79 -7.66 10.96
C SER A 169 -18.50 -7.06 12.19
N GLU A 170 -19.79 -7.37 12.35
CA GLU A 170 -20.58 -6.92 13.50
C GLU A 170 -19.98 -7.38 14.83
N GLU A 171 -19.29 -8.51 14.84
CA GLU A 171 -18.59 -9.02 16.02
C GLU A 171 -17.40 -8.14 16.43
N ARG A 172 -16.66 -7.60 15.45
CA ARG A 172 -15.43 -6.82 15.68
C ARG A 172 -15.69 -5.34 15.90
N MET A 173 -16.75 -4.82 15.29
CA MET A 173 -17.06 -3.39 15.29
C MET A 173 -17.11 -2.76 16.69
N PRO A 174 -17.81 -3.33 17.72
CA PRO A 174 -17.88 -2.70 19.04
C PRO A 174 -16.52 -2.55 19.71
N LEU A 175 -15.65 -3.57 19.56
CA LEU A 175 -14.30 -3.53 20.10
C LEU A 175 -13.46 -2.49 19.38
N CYS A 176 -13.44 -2.51 18.06
CA CYS A 176 -12.64 -1.59 17.26
C CYS A 176 -13.09 -0.13 17.46
N ARG A 177 -14.39 0.13 17.57
CA ARG A 177 -14.91 1.46 17.93
C ARG A 177 -14.37 1.93 19.29
N LYS A 178 -14.47 1.09 20.33
CA LYS A 178 -13.94 1.41 21.66
C LYS A 178 -12.43 1.68 21.63
N LEU A 179 -11.67 0.93 20.83
CA LEU A 179 -10.23 1.10 20.70
C LEU A 179 -9.88 2.37 19.95
N LEU A 180 -10.63 2.73 18.89
CA LEU A 180 -10.39 3.95 18.11
C LEU A 180 -10.50 5.21 18.98
N HIS A 181 -11.48 5.26 19.90
CA HIS A 181 -11.63 6.37 20.83
C HIS A 181 -10.48 6.53 21.85
N ARG A 182 -9.50 5.64 21.83
CA ARG A 182 -8.26 5.73 22.60
C ARG A 182 -7.10 6.34 21.80
N PHE A 183 -7.32 6.67 20.51
CA PHE A 183 -6.32 7.34 19.70
C PHE A 183 -6.28 8.82 20.02
N ASP A 184 -5.07 9.36 20.14
CA ASP A 184 -4.83 10.78 20.40
C ASP A 184 -5.05 11.61 19.15
N ALA A 185 -4.68 11.06 17.97
CA ALA A 185 -4.91 11.69 16.68
C ALA A 185 -5.26 10.64 15.61
N VAL A 186 -6.24 10.94 14.74
CA VAL A 186 -6.69 10.04 13.69
C VAL A 186 -6.75 10.76 12.36
N SER A 187 -6.06 10.22 11.36
CA SER A 187 -6.20 10.67 9.98
C SER A 187 -6.43 9.51 9.02
N VAL A 188 -7.10 9.81 7.93
CA VAL A 188 -7.42 8.91 6.84
C VAL A 188 -6.95 9.50 5.51
N ARG A 189 -6.73 8.66 4.48
CA ARG A 189 -6.24 9.15 3.20
C ARG A 189 -7.32 9.34 2.13
N GLU A 190 -8.55 8.91 2.38
CA GLU A 190 -9.72 9.12 1.52
C GLU A 190 -10.84 9.85 2.25
N TYR A 191 -11.63 10.65 1.53
CA TYR A 191 -12.74 11.42 2.12
C TYR A 191 -13.82 10.51 2.70
N GLU A 192 -14.13 9.41 2.03
CA GLU A 192 -15.07 8.38 2.48
C GLU A 192 -14.66 7.77 3.83
N GLY A 193 -13.36 7.81 4.14
CA GLY A 193 -12.84 7.41 5.43
C GLY A 193 -13.34 8.30 6.57
N LEU A 194 -13.50 9.62 6.34
CA LEU A 194 -14.09 10.55 7.31
C LEU A 194 -15.55 10.22 7.58
N ASP A 195 -16.31 9.89 6.52
CA ASP A 195 -17.72 9.50 6.63
C ASP A 195 -17.88 8.20 7.43
N ILE A 196 -17.00 7.22 7.19
CA ILE A 196 -16.98 5.96 7.95
C ILE A 196 -16.63 6.23 9.41
N LEU A 197 -15.62 7.05 9.70
CA LEU A 197 -15.25 7.41 11.07
C LEU A 197 -16.44 8.04 11.81
N SER A 198 -17.12 8.98 11.17
CA SER A 198 -18.28 9.65 11.76
C SER A 198 -19.47 8.70 11.95
N ARG A 199 -19.88 7.99 10.89
CA ARG A 199 -21.08 7.17 10.86
C ARG A 199 -20.95 5.89 11.68
N ASP A 200 -19.83 5.16 11.52
CA ASP A 200 -19.68 3.80 12.02
C ASP A 200 -18.90 3.76 13.35
N PHE A 201 -18.01 4.71 13.57
CA PHE A 201 -17.18 4.78 14.78
C PHE A 201 -17.57 5.89 15.75
N ASP A 202 -18.51 6.77 15.38
CA ASP A 202 -18.89 7.96 16.18
C ASP A 202 -17.67 8.83 16.50
N TYR A 203 -16.76 8.98 15.52
CA TYR A 203 -15.51 9.73 15.66
C TYR A 203 -15.46 10.89 14.67
N HIS A 204 -15.59 12.12 15.18
CA HIS A 204 -15.77 13.34 14.36
C HIS A 204 -14.52 14.23 14.26
N LYS A 205 -13.38 13.80 14.82
CA LYS A 205 -12.13 14.55 14.84
C LYS A 205 -11.12 14.04 13.79
N GLY A 206 -11.58 13.19 12.87
CA GLY A 206 -10.72 12.65 11.81
C GLY A 206 -10.24 13.76 10.86
N VAL A 207 -9.02 13.65 10.39
CA VAL A 207 -8.42 14.55 9.40
C VAL A 207 -8.07 13.78 8.14
N LYS A 208 -8.36 14.36 6.97
CA LYS A 208 -7.91 13.81 5.68
C LYS A 208 -6.49 14.29 5.41
N VAL A 209 -5.57 13.35 5.14
CA VAL A 209 -4.17 13.61 4.83
C VAL A 209 -3.74 12.85 3.57
N LEU A 210 -2.58 13.17 3.02
CA LEU A 210 -2.00 12.45 1.89
C LEU A 210 -1.40 11.11 2.32
N ASP A 211 -1.35 10.17 1.38
CA ASP A 211 -0.52 8.97 1.52
C ASP A 211 0.94 9.39 1.73
N PRO A 212 1.70 8.75 2.63
CA PRO A 212 3.08 9.16 2.94
C PRO A 212 4.00 9.15 1.73
N THR A 213 3.69 8.39 0.68
CA THR A 213 4.46 8.41 -0.57
C THR A 213 4.47 9.77 -1.26
N LEU A 214 3.43 10.59 -1.07
CA LEU A 214 3.34 11.94 -1.60
C LEU A 214 4.03 13.02 -0.75
N LEU A 215 4.56 12.65 0.42
CA LEU A 215 5.34 13.52 1.30
C LEU A 215 6.84 13.49 1.02
N ILE A 216 7.28 12.54 0.21
CA ILE A 216 8.68 12.34 -0.20
C ILE A 216 8.85 12.88 -1.62
N SER A 217 9.99 13.50 -1.90
CA SER A 217 10.26 14.10 -3.20
C SER A 217 10.53 13.05 -4.30
N ALA A 218 10.33 13.42 -5.56
CA ALA A 218 10.71 12.60 -6.69
C ALA A 218 12.22 12.26 -6.68
N ASP A 219 13.06 13.18 -6.23
CA ASP A 219 14.51 12.99 -6.20
C ASP A 219 14.93 11.96 -5.15
N ASP A 220 14.24 11.88 -4.01
CA ASP A 220 14.47 10.82 -3.03
C ASP A 220 14.17 9.44 -3.61
N TYR A 221 13.08 9.31 -4.38
CA TYR A 221 12.76 8.05 -5.07
C TYR A 221 13.75 7.74 -6.19
N LYS A 222 14.21 8.74 -6.94
CA LYS A 222 15.26 8.55 -7.94
C LYS A 222 16.58 8.10 -7.32
N GLY A 223 16.87 8.54 -6.09
CA GLY A 223 18.00 8.07 -5.30
C GLY A 223 17.98 6.56 -4.98
N LEU A 224 16.80 5.92 -5.06
CA LEU A 224 16.64 4.47 -4.88
C LEU A 224 16.80 3.66 -6.17
N ILE A 225 16.94 4.32 -7.32
CA ILE A 225 17.09 3.67 -8.62
C ILE A 225 18.57 3.30 -8.81
N GLU A 226 18.88 2.01 -8.64
CA GLU A 226 20.23 1.47 -8.77
C GLU A 226 20.55 1.00 -10.20
N ASP A 227 19.52 0.59 -10.94
CA ASP A 227 19.66 -0.02 -12.26
C ASP A 227 19.81 1.08 -13.34
N LYS A 228 21.06 1.34 -13.74
CA LYS A 228 21.39 2.31 -14.80
C LYS A 228 21.13 1.78 -16.22
N ASP A 229 20.94 0.46 -16.35
CA ASP A 229 20.82 -0.21 -17.65
C ASP A 229 19.35 -0.52 -18.03
N TYR A 230 18.39 -0.05 -17.25
CA TYR A 230 16.97 -0.19 -17.58
C TYR A 230 16.65 0.57 -18.87
N ALA A 231 15.99 -0.10 -19.81
CA ALA A 231 15.87 0.25 -21.23
C ALA A 231 15.70 1.74 -21.55
N HIS A 232 16.54 2.27 -22.41
CA HIS A 232 16.49 3.65 -22.96
C HIS A 232 15.49 3.80 -24.12
N LYS A 233 14.60 2.83 -24.35
CA LYS A 233 13.62 2.90 -25.44
C LYS A 233 12.31 3.44 -24.88
N ALA A 234 11.66 4.31 -25.64
CA ALA A 234 10.32 4.82 -25.30
C ALA A 234 9.30 3.68 -25.15
N TYR A 235 8.47 3.73 -24.12
CA TYR A 235 7.46 2.70 -23.83
C TYR A 235 6.29 3.23 -22.99
N VAL A 236 5.19 2.48 -23.05
CA VAL A 236 4.04 2.64 -22.15
C VAL A 236 4.17 1.67 -20.98
N VAL A 237 4.15 2.16 -19.76
CA VAL A 237 4.01 1.31 -18.57
C VAL A 237 2.58 0.86 -18.42
N ALA A 238 2.37 -0.45 -18.31
CA ALA A 238 1.12 -1.05 -17.87
C ALA A 238 1.26 -1.63 -16.46
N TYR A 239 0.66 -0.95 -15.47
CA TYR A 239 0.60 -1.46 -14.09
C TYR A 239 -0.86 -1.80 -13.74
N ILE A 240 -1.32 -2.95 -14.24
CA ILE A 240 -2.70 -3.44 -14.16
C ILE A 240 -2.78 -4.62 -13.20
N LEU A 241 -3.42 -4.42 -12.05
CA LEU A 241 -3.53 -5.42 -10.99
C LEU A 241 -4.54 -6.52 -11.31
N ASP A 242 -5.62 -6.17 -12.00
CA ASP A 242 -6.71 -7.10 -12.34
C ASP A 242 -7.06 -6.94 -13.82
N SER A 243 -6.77 -7.96 -14.63
CA SER A 243 -7.01 -7.94 -16.07
C SER A 243 -8.50 -7.99 -16.41
N SER A 244 -8.93 -7.24 -17.44
CA SER A 244 -10.27 -7.31 -18.04
C SER A 244 -10.20 -7.03 -19.53
N LYS A 245 -11.31 -7.31 -20.26
CA LYS A 245 -11.39 -7.00 -21.68
C LYS A 245 -11.24 -5.51 -21.98
N ASP A 246 -11.88 -4.66 -21.19
CA ASP A 246 -11.78 -3.20 -21.32
C ASP A 246 -10.34 -2.70 -21.14
N LYS A 247 -9.68 -3.15 -20.09
CA LYS A 247 -8.29 -2.77 -19.81
C LYS A 247 -7.34 -3.21 -20.94
N THR A 248 -7.57 -4.42 -21.48
CA THR A 248 -6.79 -4.90 -22.62
C THR A 248 -7.04 -4.06 -23.86
N ALA A 249 -8.29 -3.68 -24.15
CA ALA A 249 -8.64 -2.82 -25.28
C ALA A 249 -8.02 -1.42 -25.14
N ILE A 250 -8.13 -0.80 -23.96
CA ILE A 250 -7.50 0.50 -23.68
C ILE A 250 -5.97 0.43 -23.88
N LEU A 251 -5.32 -0.61 -23.36
CA LEU A 251 -3.87 -0.78 -23.54
C LEU A 251 -3.46 -0.92 -25.01
N ALA A 252 -4.21 -1.72 -25.78
CA ALA A 252 -3.94 -1.90 -27.21
C ALA A 252 -4.08 -0.58 -27.97
N GLU A 253 -5.13 0.20 -27.66
CA GLU A 253 -5.37 1.49 -28.29
C GLU A 253 -4.31 2.53 -27.91
N VAL A 254 -3.89 2.60 -26.63
CA VAL A 254 -2.81 3.48 -26.17
C VAL A 254 -1.50 3.15 -26.88
N SER A 255 -1.16 1.87 -26.98
CA SER A 255 0.04 1.41 -27.70
C SER A 255 0.02 1.79 -29.17
N SER A 256 -1.13 1.60 -29.82
CA SER A 256 -1.34 1.94 -31.24
C SER A 256 -1.26 3.44 -31.47
N HIS A 257 -1.96 4.25 -30.66
CA HIS A 257 -2.00 5.71 -30.81
C HIS A 257 -0.63 6.36 -30.61
N LEU A 258 0.12 5.92 -29.60
CA LEU A 258 1.46 6.44 -29.29
C LEU A 258 2.56 5.80 -30.14
N ASN A 259 2.26 4.71 -30.84
CA ASN A 259 3.24 3.87 -31.54
C ASN A 259 4.40 3.43 -30.61
N LEU A 260 4.06 3.05 -29.37
CA LEU A 260 5.00 2.64 -28.33
C LEU A 260 4.70 1.22 -27.85
N PRO A 261 5.73 0.41 -27.54
CA PRO A 261 5.55 -0.90 -26.94
C PRO A 261 5.02 -0.79 -25.52
N ILE A 262 4.21 -1.77 -25.09
CA ILE A 262 3.76 -1.89 -23.72
C ILE A 262 4.78 -2.67 -22.90
N GLN A 263 5.14 -2.12 -21.75
CA GLN A 263 5.89 -2.80 -20.72
C GLN A 263 4.96 -3.09 -19.51
N SER A 264 4.53 -4.34 -19.39
CA SER A 264 3.77 -4.78 -18.22
C SER A 264 4.71 -4.96 -17.02
N LEU A 265 4.31 -4.44 -15.85
CA LEU A 265 5.07 -4.58 -14.61
C LEU A 265 4.66 -5.79 -13.77
N LEU A 266 3.59 -6.49 -14.14
CA LEU A 266 3.06 -7.65 -13.40
C LEU A 266 3.04 -8.95 -14.21
N GLU A 267 3.11 -8.87 -15.54
CA GLU A 267 3.22 -10.07 -16.37
C GLU A 267 4.62 -10.65 -16.25
N GLU A 268 4.71 -11.70 -15.46
CA GLU A 268 5.89 -12.56 -15.47
C GLU A 268 5.82 -13.42 -16.74
N PRO A 269 6.74 -13.30 -17.70
CA PRO A 269 6.98 -14.40 -18.65
C PRO A 269 7.26 -15.63 -17.79
N HIS A 270 6.69 -16.79 -18.11
CA HIS A 270 6.79 -18.02 -17.32
C HIS A 270 8.18 -18.21 -16.68
N GLY A 271 8.24 -18.05 -15.35
CA GLY A 271 9.47 -18.21 -14.58
C GLY A 271 10.34 -16.98 -14.41
N ALA A 272 9.91 -15.78 -14.84
CA ALA A 272 10.67 -14.54 -14.61
C ALA A 272 10.59 -14.10 -13.15
N LYS A 273 11.68 -13.52 -12.67
CA LYS A 273 11.77 -12.90 -11.35
C LYS A 273 10.95 -11.60 -11.35
N MET A 274 10.18 -11.33 -10.30
CA MET A 274 9.54 -10.01 -10.10
C MET A 274 10.60 -8.90 -10.18
N LEU A 275 10.17 -7.71 -10.66
CA LEU A 275 11.02 -6.53 -10.65
C LEU A 275 11.45 -6.20 -9.21
N THR A 276 12.67 -5.68 -9.06
CA THR A 276 13.09 -5.06 -7.80
C THR A 276 12.33 -3.74 -7.61
N VAL A 277 12.35 -3.19 -6.39
CA VAL A 277 11.77 -1.85 -6.13
C VAL A 277 12.48 -0.81 -6.99
N SER A 278 13.81 -0.89 -7.12
CA SER A 278 14.61 -0.04 -8.00
C SER A 278 14.14 -0.12 -9.46
N GLN A 279 13.98 -1.32 -10.00
CA GLN A 279 13.48 -1.53 -11.37
C GLN A 279 12.04 -1.04 -11.56
N TRP A 280 11.19 -1.24 -10.56
CA TRP A 280 9.81 -0.76 -10.61
C TRP A 280 9.74 0.77 -10.61
N LEU A 281 10.52 1.45 -9.75
CA LEU A 281 10.65 2.90 -9.74
C LEU A 281 11.24 3.43 -11.04
N ALA A 282 12.31 2.79 -11.56
CA ALA A 282 12.91 3.14 -12.83
C ALA A 282 11.92 3.03 -14.00
N ALA A 283 11.04 2.01 -13.96
CA ALA A 283 10.02 1.85 -14.99
C ALA A 283 9.06 3.04 -15.03
N PHE A 284 8.60 3.54 -13.88
CA PHE A 284 7.75 4.73 -13.83
C PHE A 284 8.52 5.99 -14.18
N ASP A 285 9.74 6.19 -13.64
CA ASP A 285 10.53 7.39 -13.90
C ASP A 285 10.87 7.57 -15.39
N ARG A 286 11.06 6.47 -16.13
CA ARG A 286 11.45 6.49 -17.53
C ARG A 286 10.31 6.26 -18.52
N ALA A 287 9.08 6.05 -18.03
CA ALA A 287 7.92 5.87 -18.88
C ALA A 287 7.60 7.14 -19.68
N ASP A 288 7.19 6.98 -20.93
CA ASP A 288 6.62 8.05 -21.74
C ASP A 288 5.12 8.22 -21.45
N PHE A 289 4.47 7.13 -21.08
CA PHE A 289 3.06 7.11 -20.71
C PHE A 289 2.78 5.97 -19.72
N VAL A 290 1.76 6.14 -18.86
CA VAL A 290 1.36 5.13 -17.89
C VAL A 290 -0.13 4.79 -18.03
N VAL A 291 -0.46 3.50 -18.01
CA VAL A 291 -1.83 3.01 -17.86
C VAL A 291 -1.89 2.14 -16.61
N THR A 292 -2.77 2.49 -15.67
CA THR A 292 -2.81 1.79 -14.40
C THR A 292 -4.22 1.68 -13.82
N ASP A 293 -4.49 0.59 -13.12
CA ASP A 293 -5.65 0.39 -12.26
C ASP A 293 -5.26 0.31 -10.77
N SER A 294 -4.04 0.78 -10.45
CA SER A 294 -3.48 0.77 -9.11
C SER A 294 -3.42 2.17 -8.51
N PHE A 295 -3.85 2.31 -7.25
CA PHE A 295 -3.69 3.57 -6.51
C PHE A 295 -2.24 4.07 -6.53
N HIS A 296 -1.28 3.22 -6.19
CA HIS A 296 0.14 3.61 -6.22
C HIS A 296 0.68 3.79 -7.64
N GLY A 297 0.06 3.17 -8.64
CA GLY A 297 0.34 3.48 -10.04
C GLY A 297 0.02 4.94 -10.37
N CYS A 298 -1.13 5.46 -9.92
CA CYS A 298 -1.49 6.87 -10.05
C CYS A 298 -0.53 7.77 -9.25
N VAL A 299 -0.25 7.40 -7.98
CA VAL A 299 0.67 8.16 -7.11
C VAL A 299 2.04 8.32 -7.77
N PHE A 300 2.67 7.26 -8.27
CA PHE A 300 4.00 7.35 -8.88
C PHE A 300 3.97 7.99 -10.27
N SER A 301 2.86 7.92 -11.00
CA SER A 301 2.68 8.73 -12.21
C SER A 301 2.68 10.23 -11.88
N ILE A 302 2.03 10.63 -10.78
CA ILE A 302 2.03 12.02 -10.30
C ILE A 302 3.43 12.42 -9.83
N ILE A 303 4.08 11.63 -8.98
CA ILE A 303 5.42 11.93 -8.43
C ILE A 303 6.46 12.14 -9.55
N PHE A 304 6.43 11.30 -10.58
CA PHE A 304 7.36 11.38 -11.70
C PHE A 304 6.85 12.21 -12.88
N HIS A 305 5.75 12.96 -12.70
CA HIS A 305 5.16 13.85 -13.71
C HIS A 305 4.88 13.16 -15.05
N LYS A 306 4.34 11.93 -15.02
CA LYS A 306 4.05 11.14 -16.22
C LYS A 306 2.63 11.38 -16.72
N PRO A 307 2.41 11.54 -18.04
CA PRO A 307 1.07 11.45 -18.58
C PRO A 307 0.52 10.04 -18.31
N PHE A 308 -0.72 9.96 -17.83
CA PHE A 308 -1.29 8.68 -17.44
C PHE A 308 -2.80 8.60 -17.62
N ILE A 309 -3.28 7.36 -17.67
CA ILE A 309 -4.70 7.00 -17.59
C ILE A 309 -4.86 6.09 -16.38
N ALA A 310 -5.77 6.46 -15.49
CA ALA A 310 -6.23 5.65 -14.38
C ALA A 310 -7.49 4.89 -14.83
N ILE A 311 -7.50 3.56 -14.71
CA ILE A 311 -8.69 2.76 -14.99
C ILE A 311 -9.34 2.38 -13.67
N ALA A 312 -10.63 2.64 -13.53
CA ALA A 312 -11.39 2.34 -12.32
C ALA A 312 -11.27 0.85 -11.93
N ASN A 313 -11.04 0.60 -10.64
CA ASN A 313 -10.96 -0.74 -10.09
C ASN A 313 -11.76 -0.81 -8.79
N GLU A 314 -13.05 -1.16 -8.90
CA GLU A 314 -13.98 -1.23 -7.77
C GLU A 314 -13.57 -2.28 -6.73
N PHE A 315 -12.92 -3.36 -7.15
CA PHE A 315 -12.46 -4.42 -6.25
C PHE A 315 -11.34 -3.96 -5.32
N ARG A 316 -10.52 -3.01 -5.80
CA ARG A 316 -9.36 -2.50 -5.07
C ARG A 316 -9.62 -1.22 -4.26
N GLY A 317 -10.85 -0.70 -4.30
CA GLY A 317 -11.23 0.51 -3.56
C GLY A 317 -11.07 1.77 -4.41
N LEU A 318 -12.12 2.07 -5.19
CA LEU A 318 -12.19 3.21 -6.11
C LEU A 318 -12.10 4.56 -5.39
N ASP A 319 -12.63 4.65 -4.17
CA ASP A 319 -12.71 5.89 -3.38
C ASP A 319 -11.34 6.55 -3.17
N ARG A 320 -10.28 5.74 -3.04
CA ARG A 320 -8.91 6.22 -2.91
C ARG A 320 -8.39 6.90 -4.17
N PHE A 321 -8.77 6.36 -5.34
CA PHE A 321 -8.45 6.99 -6.64
C PHE A 321 -9.15 8.33 -6.77
N ILE A 322 -10.46 8.36 -6.48
CA ILE A 322 -11.28 9.56 -6.55
C ILE A 322 -10.69 10.63 -5.62
N SER A 323 -10.39 10.28 -4.37
CA SER A 323 -9.80 11.21 -3.40
C SER A 323 -8.46 11.76 -3.87
N LEU A 324 -7.54 10.89 -4.33
CA LEU A 324 -6.22 11.30 -4.84
C LEU A 324 -6.34 12.23 -6.06
N LEU A 325 -7.11 11.81 -7.06
CA LEU A 325 -7.23 12.56 -8.31
C LEU A 325 -7.94 13.89 -8.10
N ARG A 326 -8.93 13.95 -7.20
CA ARG A 326 -9.59 15.19 -6.77
C ARG A 326 -8.60 16.16 -6.12
N ASP A 327 -7.77 15.69 -5.18
CA ASP A 327 -6.77 16.52 -4.52
C ASP A 327 -5.75 17.08 -5.51
N ALA A 328 -5.40 16.30 -6.51
CA ALA A 328 -4.46 16.67 -7.56
C ALA A 328 -5.09 17.46 -8.72
N GLY A 329 -6.43 17.59 -8.79
CA GLY A 329 -7.14 18.19 -9.94
C GLY A 329 -7.03 17.36 -11.22
N LEU A 330 -6.95 16.03 -11.08
CA LEU A 330 -6.71 15.07 -12.15
C LEU A 330 -7.87 14.08 -12.35
N GLU A 331 -9.10 14.42 -11.92
CA GLU A 331 -10.28 13.56 -12.05
C GLU A 331 -10.53 13.15 -13.51
N ASN A 332 -10.14 14.02 -14.44
CA ASN A 332 -10.22 13.77 -15.88
C ASN A 332 -9.31 12.64 -16.37
N ARG A 333 -8.42 12.11 -15.55
CA ARG A 333 -7.55 10.96 -15.88
C ARG A 333 -8.19 9.61 -15.57
N LEU A 334 -9.31 9.59 -14.81
CA LEU A 334 -10.02 8.38 -14.47
C LEU A 334 -11.01 8.01 -15.57
N VAL A 335 -10.99 6.75 -15.99
CA VAL A 335 -11.95 6.14 -16.92
C VAL A 335 -12.53 4.87 -16.35
N PHE A 336 -13.82 4.62 -16.61
CA PHE A 336 -14.53 3.47 -16.07
C PHE A 336 -14.70 2.33 -17.07
N SER A 337 -14.65 2.64 -18.37
CA SER A 337 -14.80 1.64 -19.44
C SER A 337 -14.01 2.02 -20.69
N SER A 338 -13.91 1.07 -21.62
CA SER A 338 -13.31 1.32 -22.94
C SER A 338 -14.14 2.32 -23.77
N GLU A 339 -15.45 2.34 -23.62
CA GLU A 339 -16.33 3.29 -24.33
C GLU A 339 -16.09 4.72 -23.81
N GLU A 340 -15.98 4.92 -22.50
CA GLU A 340 -15.65 6.23 -21.94
C GLU A 340 -14.26 6.70 -22.37
N PHE A 341 -13.29 5.79 -22.40
CA PHE A 341 -11.95 6.08 -22.91
C PHE A 341 -12.02 6.60 -24.36
N GLU A 342 -12.73 5.92 -25.25
CA GLU A 342 -12.85 6.35 -26.65
C GLU A 342 -13.50 7.74 -26.79
N MET A 343 -14.53 8.05 -26.00
CA MET A 343 -15.18 9.37 -26.02
C MET A 343 -14.26 10.50 -25.57
N ARG A 344 -13.27 10.22 -24.72
CA ARG A 344 -12.39 11.22 -24.10
C ARG A 344 -10.94 11.12 -24.59
N LYS A 345 -10.67 10.26 -25.54
CA LYS A 345 -9.35 9.86 -26.02
C LYS A 345 -8.39 11.02 -26.21
N ASP A 346 -8.77 12.04 -27.00
CA ASP A 346 -7.89 13.15 -27.30
C ASP A 346 -7.42 13.91 -26.07
N SER A 347 -8.28 14.08 -25.08
CA SER A 347 -7.93 14.73 -23.81
C SER A 347 -7.05 13.88 -22.89
N LEU A 348 -7.18 12.55 -22.98
CA LEU A 348 -6.43 11.61 -22.15
C LEU A 348 -4.95 11.48 -22.57
N PHE A 349 -4.62 11.78 -23.83
CA PHE A 349 -3.24 11.79 -24.31
C PHE A 349 -2.49 13.10 -24.04
N THR A 350 -3.18 14.13 -23.56
CA THR A 350 -2.50 15.38 -23.16
C THR A 350 -1.69 15.19 -21.89
N VAL A 351 -0.55 15.87 -21.78
CA VAL A 351 0.23 15.92 -20.55
C VAL A 351 -0.49 16.78 -19.52
N PRO A 352 -0.69 16.31 -18.27
CA PRO A 352 -1.24 17.16 -17.20
C PRO A 352 -0.39 18.41 -16.94
N ASP A 353 -1.02 19.50 -16.51
CA ASP A 353 -0.28 20.63 -15.97
C ASP A 353 0.24 20.30 -14.57
N TYR A 354 1.44 19.78 -14.52
CA TYR A 354 2.07 19.40 -13.26
C TYR A 354 2.45 20.58 -12.38
N THR A 355 2.46 21.80 -12.89
CA THR A 355 2.64 23.01 -12.07
C THR A 355 1.41 23.23 -11.19
N ASP A 356 0.19 23.12 -11.76
CA ASP A 356 -1.06 23.20 -11.00
C ASP A 356 -1.20 22.03 -10.02
N VAL A 357 -0.88 20.79 -10.46
CA VAL A 357 -0.89 19.60 -9.60
C VAL A 357 -0.01 19.78 -8.36
N GLU A 358 1.24 20.24 -8.54
CA GLU A 358 2.17 20.45 -7.44
C GLU A 358 1.70 21.59 -6.50
N HIS A 359 1.14 22.65 -7.07
CA HIS A 359 0.56 23.73 -6.27
C HIS A 359 -0.59 23.20 -5.38
N ARG A 360 -1.51 22.39 -5.92
CA ARG A 360 -2.61 21.78 -5.16
C ARG A 360 -2.09 20.84 -4.08
N LEU A 361 -1.21 19.92 -4.44
CA LEU A 361 -0.66 18.93 -3.50
C LEU A 361 0.19 19.57 -2.40
N SER A 362 0.82 20.73 -2.64
CA SER A 362 1.62 21.42 -1.62
C SER A 362 0.80 21.79 -0.38
N ALA A 363 -0.44 22.26 -0.56
CA ALA A 363 -1.33 22.59 0.54
C ALA A 363 -1.70 21.32 1.36
N PHE A 364 -1.97 20.20 0.68
CA PHE A 364 -2.26 18.93 1.37
C PHE A 364 -1.02 18.33 2.04
N ARG A 365 0.19 18.53 1.48
CA ARG A 365 1.44 18.14 2.13
C ARG A 365 1.62 18.90 3.44
N SER A 366 1.37 20.22 3.44
CA SER A 366 1.44 21.02 4.68
C SER A 366 0.49 20.47 5.74
N VAL A 367 -0.78 20.30 5.41
CA VAL A 367 -1.78 19.72 6.34
C VAL A 367 -1.32 18.36 6.88
N SER A 368 -0.75 17.52 6.03
CA SER A 368 -0.29 16.17 6.41
C SER A 368 0.92 16.21 7.35
N MET A 369 1.86 17.11 7.08
CA MET A 369 3.05 17.31 7.93
C MET A 369 2.70 17.95 9.27
N ASP A 370 1.81 18.95 9.26
CA ASP A 370 1.33 19.61 10.47
C ASP A 370 0.58 18.62 11.37
N PHE A 371 -0.29 17.77 10.77
CA PHE A 371 -0.97 16.69 11.50
C PHE A 371 0.03 15.78 12.24
N LEU A 372 1.07 15.30 11.54
CA LEU A 372 2.09 14.45 12.16
C LEU A 372 2.86 15.19 13.27
N ALA A 373 3.25 16.43 13.00
CA ALA A 373 4.00 17.25 13.96
C ALA A 373 3.19 17.50 15.24
N ASP A 374 1.93 17.87 15.10
CA ASP A 374 1.05 18.16 16.24
C ASP A 374 0.73 16.89 17.04
N ALA A 375 0.40 15.78 16.34
CA ALA A 375 0.12 14.51 16.98
C ALA A 375 1.33 13.98 17.80
N LEU A 376 2.55 14.19 17.31
CA LEU A 376 3.76 13.73 17.99
C LEU A 376 4.24 14.66 19.12
N ARG A 377 3.78 15.93 19.16
CA ARG A 377 4.10 16.89 20.24
C ARG A 377 3.17 16.82 21.44
N MET A 378 2.07 16.05 21.36
CA MET A 378 1.07 16.01 22.44
C MET A 378 1.64 15.55 23.79
N ASN A 379 2.76 14.82 23.81
CA ASN A 379 3.46 14.43 25.06
C ASN A 379 4.44 15.48 25.60
N ASP A 380 4.81 16.51 24.82
CA ASP A 380 5.79 17.51 25.28
C ASP A 380 5.15 18.62 26.15
N ASN A 381 3.82 18.60 26.30
CA ASN A 381 3.02 19.64 27.00
C ASN A 381 2.39 19.14 28.32
N GLU A 382 2.71 17.92 28.80
CA GLU A 382 2.36 17.43 30.13
C GLU A 382 3.63 17.31 31.01
#